data_6d8b4ae692dfb0f60b26f242cb6595b8
#
_entry.id   6d8b4ae692dfb0f60b26f242cb6595b8
#
_cell.length_a   1.000
_cell.length_b   1.000
_cell.length_c   1.000
_cell.angle_alpha   90.00
_cell.angle_beta   90.00
_cell.angle_gamma   90.00
#
_symmetry.space_group_name_H-M   'P 1'
#
loop_
_entity.id
_entity.type
_entity.pdbx_description
1 polymer ?
#
loop_
_entity_poly.entity_id
_entity_poly.type
_entity_poly.pdbx_seq_one_letter_code
_entity_poly.pdbx_strand_id
1 'polypeptide(L)'
;IGNKAASGTEILEELGEQEVNEGKLIVYTSADSVLQICGNEETMGLETLYHYCEIARELTMRDEWRVGRVIARPYVGKKRGEFKRTSNRHDYALKPTGPALNALKDAGYDVISVGKINDIFVGEGITESNHSDSSVHGMQQTIDIAKRDFKGLCFTNLVDFDALWGHRRNPEGYGQEIEKFDKNLGVLMDEMTSDDLLIITADHGNDPTHTGTDHTREKVPFLAYSPSMKEAG
;
A
#
# COMPACT_ATOMS: atom_id res chain seq x y z
N ILE A 1 -24.97 4.22 8.58
CA ILE A 1 -24.74 3.78 9.96
C ILE A 1 -23.27 3.46 10.21
N GLY A 2 -22.86 3.27 11.46
CA GLY A 2 -21.47 3.06 11.83
C GLY A 2 -20.79 4.36 12.24
N ASN A 3 -20.07 4.99 11.30
CA ASN A 3 -19.32 6.23 11.52
C ASN A 3 -18.34 6.14 12.70
N LYS A 4 -17.54 5.09 12.71
CA LYS A 4 -16.53 4.81 13.74
C LYS A 4 -15.33 4.06 13.19
N ALA A 5 -14.24 4.02 13.92
CA ALA A 5 -13.13 3.12 13.67
C ALA A 5 -13.52 1.70 14.10
N ALA A 6 -13.32 0.71 13.23
CA ALA A 6 -13.64 -0.67 13.50
C ALA A 6 -12.87 -1.64 12.60
N SER A 7 -12.74 -2.89 13.07
CA SER A 7 -12.43 -4.02 12.21
C SER A 7 -13.60 -4.30 11.26
N GLY A 8 -13.29 -4.58 10.01
CA GLY A 8 -14.35 -4.77 9.02
C GLY A 8 -15.15 -6.07 9.17
N THR A 9 -14.66 -7.07 9.89
CA THR A 9 -15.44 -8.26 10.25
C THR A 9 -16.35 -7.98 11.43
N GLU A 10 -15.85 -7.28 12.45
CA GLU A 10 -16.63 -6.92 13.63
C GLU A 10 -17.79 -5.99 13.31
N ILE A 11 -17.59 -4.99 12.44
CA ILE A 11 -18.65 -4.06 12.09
C ILE A 11 -19.78 -4.72 11.28
N LEU A 12 -19.47 -5.75 10.49
CA LEU A 12 -20.50 -6.54 9.81
C LEU A 12 -21.34 -7.35 10.79
N GLU A 13 -20.70 -7.98 11.78
CA GLU A 13 -21.41 -8.70 12.83
C GLU A 13 -22.29 -7.78 13.71
N GLU A 14 -21.91 -6.51 13.85
CA GLU A 14 -22.65 -5.54 14.63
C GLU A 14 -23.83 -4.91 13.85
N LEU A 15 -23.61 -4.53 12.59
CA LEU A 15 -24.52 -3.68 11.83
C LEU A 15 -25.10 -4.33 10.57
N GLY A 16 -24.59 -5.50 10.17
CA GLY A 16 -24.97 -6.13 8.91
C GLY A 16 -26.47 -6.47 8.81
N GLU A 17 -27.09 -6.95 9.91
CA GLU A 17 -28.54 -7.20 9.90
C GLU A 17 -29.36 -5.93 9.71
N GLN A 18 -28.91 -4.82 10.28
CA GLN A 18 -29.57 -3.53 10.12
C GLN A 18 -29.43 -3.00 8.69
N GLU A 19 -28.27 -3.18 8.06
CA GLU A 19 -28.08 -2.81 6.65
C GLU A 19 -28.97 -3.64 5.74
N VAL A 20 -28.97 -4.97 5.90
CA VAL A 20 -29.78 -5.90 5.09
C VAL A 20 -31.29 -5.60 5.20
N ASN A 21 -31.78 -5.32 6.40
CA ASN A 21 -33.21 -5.15 6.66
C ASN A 21 -33.71 -3.72 6.37
N GLU A 22 -32.87 -2.72 6.51
CA GLU A 22 -33.27 -1.31 6.42
C GLU A 22 -32.69 -0.59 5.20
N GLY A 23 -31.83 -1.25 4.41
CA GLY A 23 -31.18 -0.66 3.23
C GLY A 23 -30.20 0.47 3.56
N LYS A 24 -29.55 0.42 4.73
CA LYS A 24 -28.59 1.44 5.19
C LYS A 24 -27.18 1.08 4.78
N LEU A 25 -26.38 2.09 4.45
CA LEU A 25 -24.94 1.90 4.23
C LEU A 25 -24.19 1.83 5.57
N ILE A 26 -23.28 0.87 5.71
CA ILE A 26 -22.31 0.83 6.81
C ILE A 26 -21.07 1.61 6.39
N VAL A 27 -20.81 2.71 7.07
CA VAL A 27 -19.63 3.57 6.84
C VAL A 27 -18.73 3.50 8.06
N TYR A 28 -17.45 3.23 7.84
CA TYR A 28 -16.48 3.10 8.93
C TYR A 28 -15.06 3.43 8.45
N THR A 29 -14.12 3.52 9.36
CA THR A 29 -12.70 3.70 9.06
C THR A 29 -11.87 2.65 9.81
N SER A 30 -10.63 2.49 9.40
CA SER A 30 -9.58 1.79 10.13
C SER A 30 -8.50 2.79 10.55
N ALA A 31 -7.35 2.29 11.00
CA ALA A 31 -6.25 3.15 11.45
C ALA A 31 -5.67 4.05 10.33
N ASP A 32 -5.83 3.65 9.06
CA ASP A 32 -5.37 4.42 7.90
C ASP A 32 -6.33 5.54 7.51
N SER A 33 -5.86 6.48 6.69
CA SER A 33 -6.69 7.56 6.10
C SER A 33 -7.59 7.00 4.99
N VAL A 34 -8.58 6.19 5.38
CA VAL A 34 -9.50 5.51 4.47
C VAL A 34 -10.95 5.67 4.94
N LEU A 35 -11.86 5.83 3.99
CA LEU A 35 -13.30 5.73 4.19
C LEU A 35 -13.77 4.39 3.60
N GLN A 36 -14.33 3.52 4.42
CA GLN A 36 -14.80 2.20 4.00
C GLN A 36 -16.32 2.15 4.03
N ILE A 37 -16.91 1.62 2.97
CA ILE A 37 -18.36 1.49 2.82
C ILE A 37 -18.68 0.03 2.55
N CYS A 38 -19.41 -0.61 3.45
CA CYS A 38 -19.96 -1.96 3.21
C CYS A 38 -21.34 -1.88 2.57
N GLY A 39 -21.61 -2.83 1.70
CA GLY A 39 -22.92 -3.06 1.11
C GLY A 39 -23.12 -4.55 0.80
N ASN A 40 -24.30 -5.07 1.09
CA ASN A 40 -24.62 -6.45 0.82
C ASN A 40 -24.94 -6.65 -0.67
N GLU A 41 -24.25 -7.58 -1.32
CA GLU A 41 -24.43 -7.83 -2.76
C GLU A 41 -25.82 -8.35 -3.11
N GLU A 42 -26.46 -9.11 -2.22
CA GLU A 42 -27.75 -9.73 -2.47
C GLU A 42 -28.92 -8.77 -2.29
N THR A 43 -28.80 -7.78 -1.40
CA THR A 43 -29.89 -6.85 -1.06
C THR A 43 -29.71 -5.47 -1.70
N MET A 44 -28.50 -4.94 -1.73
CA MET A 44 -28.18 -3.64 -2.31
C MET A 44 -27.72 -3.74 -3.77
N GLY A 45 -26.93 -4.76 -4.08
CA GLY A 45 -26.26 -4.93 -5.37
C GLY A 45 -24.94 -4.18 -5.48
N LEU A 46 -24.01 -4.74 -6.25
CA LEU A 46 -22.64 -4.20 -6.43
C LEU A 46 -22.65 -2.81 -7.09
N GLU A 47 -23.42 -2.64 -8.15
CA GLU A 47 -23.51 -1.38 -8.90
C GLU A 47 -23.97 -0.22 -7.99
N THR A 48 -24.93 -0.48 -7.12
CA THR A 48 -25.40 0.52 -6.15
C THR A 48 -24.33 0.87 -5.12
N LEU A 49 -23.63 -0.13 -4.59
CA LEU A 49 -22.52 0.10 -3.66
C LEU A 49 -21.42 0.92 -4.31
N TYR A 50 -21.01 0.57 -5.53
CA TYR A 50 -19.98 1.28 -6.27
C TYR A 50 -20.37 2.72 -6.55
N HIS A 51 -21.61 2.94 -6.98
CA HIS A 51 -22.12 4.31 -7.18
C HIS A 51 -22.07 5.17 -5.91
N TYR A 52 -22.43 4.61 -4.76
CA TYR A 52 -22.27 5.33 -3.48
C TYR A 52 -20.82 5.61 -3.12
N CYS A 53 -19.91 4.70 -3.45
CA CYS A 53 -18.48 4.93 -3.24
C CYS A 53 -17.93 6.03 -4.17
N GLU A 54 -18.40 6.13 -5.41
CA GLU A 54 -18.07 7.22 -6.33
C GLU A 54 -18.54 8.58 -5.78
N ILE A 55 -19.79 8.67 -5.33
CA ILE A 55 -20.32 9.89 -4.67
C ILE A 55 -19.45 10.24 -3.44
N ALA A 56 -19.14 9.24 -2.62
CA ALA A 56 -18.29 9.44 -1.44
C ALA A 56 -16.88 9.91 -1.85
N ARG A 57 -16.32 9.38 -2.95
CA ARG A 57 -15.02 9.83 -3.48
C ARG A 57 -15.07 11.29 -3.93
N GLU A 58 -16.11 11.70 -4.63
CA GLU A 58 -16.30 13.09 -5.05
C GLU A 58 -16.39 14.04 -3.84
N LEU A 59 -17.19 13.68 -2.83
CA LEU A 59 -17.33 14.48 -1.61
C LEU A 59 -16.00 14.62 -0.87
N THR A 60 -15.24 13.53 -0.77
CA THR A 60 -13.96 13.48 -0.06
C THR A 60 -12.77 14.02 -0.88
N MET A 61 -13.00 14.63 -2.04
CA MET A 61 -12.01 15.45 -2.75
C MET A 61 -11.85 16.85 -2.15
N ARG A 62 -12.83 17.32 -1.37
CA ARG A 62 -12.75 18.63 -0.67
C ARG A 62 -11.67 18.57 0.40
N ASP A 63 -10.92 19.67 0.55
CA ASP A 63 -9.79 19.74 1.49
C ASP A 63 -10.18 19.40 2.93
N GLU A 64 -11.38 19.80 3.34
CA GLU A 64 -11.93 19.55 4.68
C GLU A 64 -12.13 18.07 4.99
N TRP A 65 -12.40 17.24 3.96
CA TRP A 65 -12.78 15.84 4.10
C TRP A 65 -11.91 14.89 3.25
N ARG A 66 -10.75 15.37 2.85
CA ARG A 66 -9.87 14.61 1.97
C ARG A 66 -9.36 13.33 2.66
N VAL A 67 -9.69 12.19 2.07
CA VAL A 67 -9.15 10.88 2.48
C VAL A 67 -8.37 10.26 1.34
N GLY A 68 -7.35 9.46 1.66
CA GLY A 68 -6.50 8.81 0.67
C GLY A 68 -7.27 7.82 -0.21
N ARG A 69 -8.19 7.06 0.37
CA ARG A 69 -9.00 6.06 -0.36
C ARG A 69 -10.43 6.00 0.16
N VAL A 70 -11.38 5.84 -0.76
CA VAL A 70 -12.71 5.32 -0.48
C VAL A 70 -12.72 3.87 -0.94
N ILE A 71 -13.18 2.95 -0.10
CA ILE A 71 -13.11 1.51 -0.37
C ILE A 71 -14.51 0.90 -0.31
N ALA A 72 -14.96 0.34 -1.42
CA ALA A 72 -16.13 -0.53 -1.44
C ALA A 72 -15.79 -1.88 -0.80
N ARG A 73 -16.59 -2.28 0.18
CA ARG A 73 -16.45 -3.52 0.94
C ARG A 73 -17.69 -4.39 0.80
N PRO A 74 -17.89 -5.01 -0.36
CA PRO A 74 -19.06 -5.86 -0.58
C PRO A 74 -18.99 -7.14 0.27
N TYR A 75 -20.15 -7.62 0.65
CA TYR A 75 -20.32 -8.84 1.43
C TYR A 75 -21.64 -9.54 1.09
N VAL A 76 -21.79 -10.80 1.49
CA VAL A 76 -22.99 -11.61 1.38
C VAL A 76 -23.39 -12.15 2.76
N GLY A 77 -24.61 -12.69 2.86
CA GLY A 77 -25.18 -13.23 4.10
C GLY A 77 -26.35 -12.37 4.58
N LYS A 78 -27.24 -12.93 5.38
CA LYS A 78 -28.48 -12.29 5.81
C LYS A 78 -28.58 -12.00 7.29
N LYS A 79 -27.80 -12.71 8.12
CA LYS A 79 -27.82 -12.57 9.57
C LYS A 79 -26.44 -12.75 10.17
N ARG A 80 -26.31 -12.35 11.40
CA ARG A 80 -25.10 -12.49 12.21
C ARG A 80 -24.55 -13.94 12.17
N GLY A 81 -23.24 -14.04 11.98
CA GLY A 81 -22.53 -15.32 11.83
C GLY A 81 -22.50 -15.88 10.39
N GLU A 82 -23.26 -15.30 9.46
CA GLU A 82 -23.26 -15.67 8.03
C GLU A 82 -22.52 -14.67 7.14
N PHE A 83 -22.20 -13.49 7.65
CA PHE A 83 -21.58 -12.44 6.85
C PHE A 83 -20.19 -12.81 6.37
N LYS A 84 -19.99 -12.74 5.04
CA LYS A 84 -18.71 -13.03 4.39
C LYS A 84 -18.38 -11.96 3.37
N ARG A 85 -17.19 -11.39 3.46
CA ARG A 85 -16.67 -10.49 2.43
C ARG A 85 -16.44 -11.25 1.14
N THR A 86 -16.74 -10.57 0.03
CA THR A 86 -16.48 -11.10 -1.31
C THR A 86 -15.16 -10.55 -1.87
N SER A 87 -14.75 -11.09 -3.01
CA SER A 87 -13.58 -10.62 -3.75
C SER A 87 -13.85 -9.33 -4.56
N ASN A 88 -15.09 -8.85 -4.58
CA ASN A 88 -15.52 -7.66 -5.33
C ASN A 88 -15.20 -6.34 -4.61
N ARG A 89 -14.15 -6.34 -3.78
CA ARG A 89 -13.60 -5.10 -3.22
C ARG A 89 -13.13 -4.19 -4.35
N HIS A 90 -13.44 -2.88 -4.21
CA HIS A 90 -12.96 -1.87 -5.14
C HIS A 90 -12.45 -0.64 -4.38
N ASP A 91 -11.25 -0.16 -4.73
CA ASP A 91 -10.58 0.97 -4.09
C ASP A 91 -10.63 2.20 -5.02
N TYR A 92 -11.26 3.27 -4.55
CA TYR A 92 -11.29 4.59 -5.21
C TYR A 92 -10.18 5.45 -4.58
N ALA A 93 -8.96 5.28 -5.06
CA ALA A 93 -7.80 5.98 -4.54
C ALA A 93 -7.77 7.44 -5.01
N LEU A 94 -7.24 8.33 -4.17
CA LEU A 94 -6.90 9.69 -4.56
C LEU A 94 -5.63 9.63 -5.42
N LYS A 95 -5.74 10.04 -6.68
CA LYS A 95 -4.57 10.15 -7.53
C LYS A 95 -3.63 11.24 -7.00
N PRO A 96 -2.35 10.94 -6.78
CA PRO A 96 -1.40 11.96 -6.39
C PRO A 96 -1.25 13.00 -7.50
N THR A 97 -1.18 14.27 -7.14
CA THR A 97 -0.98 15.37 -8.09
C THR A 97 0.45 15.86 -8.04
N GLY A 98 1.13 15.87 -9.19
CA GLY A 98 2.48 16.40 -9.35
C GLY A 98 3.59 15.64 -8.63
N PRO A 99 3.54 14.29 -8.48
CA PRO A 99 4.66 13.58 -7.91
C PRO A 99 5.89 13.68 -8.79
N ALA A 100 7.08 13.54 -8.21
CA ALA A 100 8.35 13.52 -8.93
C ALA A 100 8.37 12.47 -10.06
N LEU A 101 7.60 11.39 -9.92
CA LEU A 101 7.46 10.34 -10.91
C LEU A 101 6.88 10.87 -12.23
N ASN A 102 5.85 11.75 -12.17
CA ASN A 102 5.30 12.38 -13.36
C ASN A 102 6.34 13.29 -14.04
N ALA A 103 7.07 14.07 -13.26
CA ALA A 103 8.10 14.96 -13.81
C ALA A 103 9.22 14.16 -14.51
N LEU A 104 9.63 13.02 -13.97
CA LEU A 104 10.60 12.13 -14.62
C LEU A 104 10.06 11.56 -15.93
N LYS A 105 8.85 11.02 -15.90
CA LYS A 105 8.18 10.47 -17.09
C LYS A 105 8.00 11.52 -18.18
N ASP A 106 7.53 12.73 -17.82
CA ASP A 106 7.32 13.83 -18.76
C ASP A 106 8.65 14.34 -19.37
N ALA A 107 9.75 14.18 -18.63
CA ALA A 107 11.10 14.45 -19.11
C ALA A 107 11.69 13.33 -19.97
N GLY A 108 10.94 12.23 -20.20
CA GLY A 108 11.36 11.11 -21.03
C GLY A 108 12.25 10.09 -20.32
N TYR A 109 12.28 10.11 -18.97
CA TYR A 109 12.99 9.10 -18.18
C TYR A 109 12.11 7.90 -17.91
N ASP A 110 12.74 6.75 -17.71
CA ASP A 110 12.07 5.55 -17.22
C ASP A 110 11.69 5.71 -15.73
N VAL A 111 10.50 5.27 -15.38
CA VAL A 111 10.05 5.15 -14.00
C VAL A 111 9.53 3.73 -13.81
N ILE A 112 10.40 2.88 -13.31
CA ILE A 112 10.15 1.45 -13.15
C ILE A 112 9.76 1.20 -11.69
N SER A 113 8.57 0.66 -11.49
CA SER A 113 8.07 0.32 -10.17
C SER A 113 8.21 -1.17 -9.88
N VAL A 114 8.59 -1.50 -8.62
CA VAL A 114 8.64 -2.86 -8.10
C VAL A 114 7.81 -2.94 -6.82
N GLY A 115 7.01 -3.99 -6.69
CA GLY A 115 6.11 -4.19 -5.54
C GLY A 115 4.85 -3.34 -5.63
N LYS A 116 4.47 -2.68 -4.54
CA LYS A 116 3.21 -1.91 -4.43
C LYS A 116 3.29 -0.47 -4.95
N ILE A 117 4.42 -0.01 -5.46
CA ILE A 117 4.60 1.40 -5.88
C ILE A 117 3.56 1.80 -6.92
N ASN A 118 3.30 0.96 -7.92
CA ASN A 118 2.27 1.23 -8.91
C ASN A 118 0.88 1.43 -8.29
N ASP A 119 0.53 0.64 -7.31
CA ASP A 119 -0.77 0.71 -6.63
C ASP A 119 -0.86 1.96 -5.74
N ILE A 120 0.22 2.29 -5.03
CA ILE A 120 0.32 3.48 -4.17
C ILE A 120 0.14 4.76 -4.99
N PHE A 121 0.78 4.84 -6.16
CA PHE A 121 0.71 5.99 -7.05
C PHE A 121 -0.44 5.89 -8.08
N VAL A 122 -1.26 4.83 -8.03
CA VAL A 122 -2.39 4.63 -8.97
C VAL A 122 -1.94 4.69 -10.43
N GLY A 123 -0.74 4.18 -10.71
CA GLY A 123 -0.12 4.21 -12.03
C GLY A 123 0.41 5.57 -12.48
N GLU A 124 0.25 6.64 -11.67
CA GLU A 124 0.68 7.99 -12.06
C GLU A 124 2.20 8.08 -12.13
N GLY A 125 2.70 8.52 -13.28
CA GLY A 125 4.13 8.70 -13.52
C GLY A 125 4.92 7.42 -13.72
N ILE A 126 4.29 6.23 -13.72
CA ILE A 126 4.95 4.95 -13.92
C ILE A 126 5.05 4.63 -15.42
N THR A 127 6.22 4.15 -15.86
CA THR A 127 6.45 3.69 -17.25
C THR A 127 6.43 2.16 -17.34
N GLU A 128 6.87 1.46 -16.28
CA GLU A 128 6.88 0.00 -16.18
C GLU A 128 6.50 -0.42 -14.75
N SER A 129 5.70 -1.47 -14.61
CA SER A 129 5.27 -1.98 -13.31
C SER A 129 5.57 -3.47 -13.16
N ASN A 130 6.27 -3.83 -12.07
CA ASN A 130 6.66 -5.19 -11.73
C ASN A 130 6.05 -5.56 -10.38
N HIS A 131 5.05 -6.43 -10.37
CA HIS A 131 4.48 -6.96 -9.15
C HIS A 131 5.47 -7.90 -8.45
N SER A 132 5.56 -7.84 -7.12
CA SER A 132 6.37 -8.76 -6.33
C SER A 132 5.53 -9.54 -5.32
N ASP A 133 5.82 -10.83 -5.16
CA ASP A 133 5.12 -11.72 -4.22
C ASP A 133 5.76 -11.71 -2.82
N SER A 134 6.99 -11.18 -2.71
CA SER A 134 7.76 -11.09 -1.46
C SER A 134 8.87 -10.04 -1.58
N SER A 135 9.48 -9.65 -0.46
CA SER A 135 10.64 -8.76 -0.46
C SER A 135 11.83 -9.36 -1.19
N VAL A 136 12.07 -10.65 -1.05
CA VAL A 136 13.15 -11.36 -1.77
C VAL A 136 12.90 -11.31 -3.29
N HIS A 137 11.66 -11.55 -3.74
CA HIS A 137 11.30 -11.45 -5.16
C HIS A 137 11.45 -10.00 -5.66
N GLY A 138 11.03 -9.01 -4.87
CA GLY A 138 11.21 -7.59 -5.23
C GLY A 138 12.69 -7.19 -5.35
N MET A 139 13.56 -7.69 -4.48
CA MET A 139 15.01 -7.47 -4.59
C MET A 139 15.59 -8.13 -5.83
N GLN A 140 15.16 -9.36 -6.17
CA GLN A 140 15.63 -10.02 -7.40
C GLN A 140 15.23 -9.23 -8.65
N GLN A 141 13.97 -8.76 -8.72
CA GLN A 141 13.51 -7.90 -9.81
C GLN A 141 14.33 -6.60 -9.89
N THR A 142 14.65 -5.98 -8.75
CA THR A 142 15.47 -4.76 -8.70
C THR A 142 16.89 -5.01 -9.21
N ILE A 143 17.51 -6.13 -8.84
CA ILE A 143 18.82 -6.55 -9.34
C ILE A 143 18.78 -6.79 -10.87
N ASP A 144 17.74 -7.43 -11.36
CA ASP A 144 17.60 -7.70 -12.79
C ASP A 144 17.34 -6.41 -13.60
N ILE A 145 16.66 -5.43 -13.01
CA ILE A 145 16.49 -4.09 -13.58
C ILE A 145 17.83 -3.33 -13.58
N ALA A 146 18.64 -3.43 -12.51
CA ALA A 146 19.95 -2.77 -12.46
C ALA A 146 20.92 -3.23 -13.56
N LYS A 147 20.75 -4.45 -14.07
CA LYS A 147 21.53 -5.00 -15.21
C LYS A 147 21.09 -4.45 -16.57
N ARG A 148 19.96 -3.74 -16.62
CA ARG A 148 19.42 -3.20 -17.87
C ARG A 148 20.02 -1.84 -18.15
N ASP A 149 20.16 -1.52 -19.44
CA ASP A 149 20.49 -0.15 -19.87
C ASP A 149 19.20 0.69 -19.83
N PHE A 150 18.95 1.41 -18.72
CA PHE A 150 17.85 2.36 -18.57
C PHE A 150 18.33 3.67 -17.93
N LYS A 151 17.63 4.75 -18.17
CA LYS A 151 17.91 6.04 -17.57
C LYS A 151 16.67 6.59 -16.87
N GLY A 152 16.70 6.64 -15.54
CA GLY A 152 15.53 7.05 -14.77
C GLY A 152 15.55 6.57 -13.34
N LEU A 153 14.40 6.16 -12.85
CA LEU A 153 14.19 5.74 -11.46
C LEU A 153 13.65 4.29 -11.42
N CYS A 154 14.32 3.41 -10.71
CA CYS A 154 13.73 2.16 -10.23
C CYS A 154 13.28 2.38 -8.78
N PHE A 155 11.96 2.32 -8.54
CA PHE A 155 11.38 2.53 -7.22
C PHE A 155 10.81 1.21 -6.69
N THR A 156 11.46 0.65 -5.67
CA THR A 156 11.12 -0.65 -5.09
C THR A 156 10.49 -0.50 -3.72
N ASN A 157 9.37 -1.19 -3.48
CA ASN A 157 8.74 -1.33 -2.17
C ASN A 157 8.84 -2.79 -1.70
N LEU A 158 9.51 -3.01 -0.56
CA LEU A 158 9.71 -4.32 0.06
C LEU A 158 8.73 -4.49 1.23
N VAL A 159 7.63 -5.19 1.01
CA VAL A 159 6.45 -5.20 1.90
C VAL A 159 6.56 -6.11 3.12
N ASP A 160 7.43 -7.14 3.11
CA ASP A 160 7.43 -8.19 4.13
C ASP A 160 7.86 -7.66 5.51
N PHE A 161 8.73 -6.65 5.56
CA PHE A 161 9.14 -5.98 6.79
C PHE A 161 7.93 -5.49 7.59
N ASP A 162 6.99 -4.85 6.91
CA ASP A 162 5.75 -4.34 7.49
C ASP A 162 4.71 -5.44 7.67
N ALA A 163 4.32 -6.10 6.57
CA ALA A 163 3.15 -6.98 6.53
C ALA A 163 3.34 -8.30 7.28
N LEU A 164 4.53 -8.91 7.21
CA LEU A 164 4.79 -10.22 7.82
C LEU A 164 5.43 -10.10 9.20
N TRP A 165 6.28 -9.10 9.43
CA TRP A 165 7.11 -9.04 10.62
C TRP A 165 6.75 -7.88 11.56
N GLY A 166 6.52 -6.69 11.03
CA GLY A 166 6.15 -5.50 11.79
C GLY A 166 4.77 -5.64 12.45
N HIS A 167 3.72 -5.76 11.68
CA HIS A 167 2.35 -5.89 12.18
C HIS A 167 2.10 -7.17 13.01
N ARG A 168 2.85 -8.22 12.76
CA ARG A 168 2.74 -9.50 13.50
C ARG A 168 3.64 -9.56 14.72
N ARG A 169 4.37 -8.47 15.01
CA ARG A 169 5.25 -8.37 16.19
C ARG A 169 6.21 -9.54 16.30
N ASN A 170 6.89 -9.84 15.19
CA ASN A 170 7.88 -10.91 15.10
C ASN A 170 9.28 -10.33 14.88
N PRO A 171 10.02 -9.95 15.94
CA PRO A 171 11.34 -9.35 15.83
C PRO A 171 12.39 -10.30 15.25
N GLU A 172 12.28 -11.61 15.49
CA GLU A 172 13.19 -12.60 14.92
C GLU A 172 13.02 -12.69 13.40
N GLY A 173 11.77 -12.78 12.91
CA GLY A 173 11.49 -12.76 11.47
C GLY A 173 11.92 -11.45 10.81
N TYR A 174 11.77 -10.32 11.50
CA TYR A 174 12.23 -9.02 11.03
C TYR A 174 13.78 -9.00 10.87
N GLY A 175 14.50 -9.52 11.87
CA GLY A 175 15.96 -9.64 11.81
C GLY A 175 16.43 -10.55 10.67
N GLN A 176 15.79 -11.71 10.48
CA GLN A 176 16.08 -12.62 9.37
C GLN A 176 15.81 -11.98 8.00
N GLU A 177 14.80 -11.12 7.90
CA GLU A 177 14.51 -10.41 6.66
C GLU A 177 15.57 -9.34 6.35
N ILE A 178 16.10 -8.66 7.38
CA ILE A 178 17.25 -7.75 7.22
C ILE A 178 18.48 -8.52 6.68
N GLU A 179 18.78 -9.70 7.22
CA GLU A 179 19.91 -10.52 6.74
C GLU A 179 19.76 -10.97 5.28
N LYS A 180 18.52 -11.30 4.86
CA LYS A 180 18.23 -11.62 3.46
C LYS A 180 18.37 -10.40 2.56
N PHE A 181 17.85 -9.25 3.02
CA PHE A 181 17.99 -7.98 2.33
C PHE A 181 19.45 -7.60 2.13
N ASP A 182 20.27 -7.69 3.19
CA ASP A 182 21.70 -7.37 3.16
C ASP A 182 22.46 -8.19 2.11
N LYS A 183 22.19 -9.49 2.03
CA LYS A 183 22.79 -10.34 0.98
C LYS A 183 22.43 -9.90 -0.43
N ASN A 184 21.15 -9.61 -0.67
CA ASN A 184 20.69 -9.16 -1.98
C ASN A 184 21.18 -7.73 -2.29
N LEU A 185 21.32 -6.90 -1.26
CA LEU A 185 21.89 -5.56 -1.38
C LEU A 185 23.33 -5.62 -1.88
N GLY A 186 24.16 -6.52 -1.34
CA GLY A 186 25.52 -6.73 -1.85
C GLY A 186 25.54 -7.07 -3.34
N VAL A 187 24.65 -7.98 -3.79
CA VAL A 187 24.52 -8.32 -5.21
C VAL A 187 24.08 -7.12 -6.05
N LEU A 188 23.12 -6.32 -5.55
CA LEU A 188 22.68 -5.09 -6.25
C LEU A 188 23.84 -4.10 -6.38
N MET A 189 24.61 -3.89 -5.31
CA MET A 189 25.74 -2.96 -5.33
C MET A 189 26.86 -3.38 -6.29
N ASP A 190 27.04 -4.68 -6.50
CA ASP A 190 28.02 -5.22 -7.48
C ASP A 190 27.59 -4.97 -8.94
N GLU A 191 26.29 -4.79 -9.21
CA GLU A 191 25.79 -4.45 -10.54
C GLU A 191 25.74 -2.95 -10.83
N MET A 192 25.94 -2.11 -9.80
CA MET A 192 25.88 -0.64 -9.95
C MET A 192 27.12 -0.07 -10.61
N THR A 193 26.91 0.99 -11.37
CA THR A 193 27.96 1.78 -12.03
C THR A 193 28.20 3.11 -11.32
N SER A 194 29.23 3.87 -11.74
CA SER A 194 29.54 5.20 -11.19
C SER A 194 28.43 6.23 -11.40
N ASP A 195 27.51 5.96 -12.33
CA ASP A 195 26.41 6.85 -12.67
C ASP A 195 25.12 6.56 -11.89
N ASP A 196 25.16 5.50 -11.06
CA ASP A 196 24.01 5.08 -10.27
C ASP A 196 24.05 5.66 -8.85
N LEU A 197 22.86 5.97 -8.33
CA LEU A 197 22.63 6.37 -6.94
C LEU A 197 21.58 5.44 -6.32
N LEU A 198 21.96 4.74 -5.28
CA LEU A 198 21.06 3.96 -4.44
C LEU A 198 20.64 4.79 -3.23
N ILE A 199 19.34 4.83 -2.96
CA ILE A 199 18.78 5.38 -1.73
C ILE A 199 17.95 4.30 -1.06
N ILE A 200 18.21 4.06 0.23
CA ILE A 200 17.46 3.15 1.09
C ILE A 200 16.81 3.97 2.18
N THR A 201 15.48 3.83 2.28
CA THR A 201 14.69 4.51 3.30
C THR A 201 13.45 3.68 3.65
N ALA A 202 12.58 4.18 4.50
CA ALA A 202 11.26 3.63 4.75
C ALA A 202 10.22 4.75 4.69
N ASP A 203 8.96 4.39 4.46
CA ASP A 203 7.81 5.30 4.45
C ASP A 203 7.30 5.58 5.88
N HIS A 204 7.47 4.64 6.81
CA HIS A 204 7.12 4.77 8.23
C HIS A 204 7.90 3.77 9.09
N GLY A 205 7.79 3.93 10.42
CA GLY A 205 8.26 2.95 11.40
C GLY A 205 7.23 1.83 11.62
N ASN A 206 7.71 0.65 11.91
CA ASN A 206 6.90 -0.46 12.42
C ASN A 206 7.76 -1.37 13.31
N ASP A 207 7.95 -0.95 14.57
CA ASP A 207 8.76 -1.68 15.54
C ASP A 207 8.11 -3.03 15.89
N PRO A 208 8.74 -4.17 15.56
CA PRO A 208 8.18 -5.49 15.84
C PRO A 208 8.17 -5.85 17.33
N THR A 209 8.77 -5.04 18.19
CA THR A 209 8.77 -5.22 19.65
C THR A 209 7.71 -4.38 20.36
N HIS A 210 7.05 -3.47 19.65
CA HIS A 210 6.02 -2.60 20.22
C HIS A 210 4.72 -3.37 20.51
N THR A 211 3.88 -2.82 21.38
CA THR A 211 2.54 -3.37 21.67
C THR A 211 1.51 -2.96 20.62
N GLY A 212 0.48 -3.77 20.41
CA GLY A 212 -0.54 -3.50 19.41
C GLY A 212 -0.10 -3.89 17.99
N THR A 213 -0.87 -3.51 16.98
CA THR A 213 -0.66 -3.89 15.57
C THR A 213 -0.47 -2.70 14.65
N ASP A 214 -0.52 -1.47 15.17
CA ASP A 214 -0.38 -0.25 14.39
C ASP A 214 1.09 0.07 14.07
N HIS A 215 1.30 0.92 13.08
CA HIS A 215 2.61 1.48 12.79
C HIS A 215 3.15 2.27 13.99
N THR A 216 4.46 2.36 14.09
CA THR A 216 5.15 3.06 15.17
C THR A 216 5.88 4.31 14.64
N ARG A 217 6.39 5.16 15.52
CA ARG A 217 6.83 6.51 15.18
C ARG A 217 8.35 6.69 15.24
N GLU A 218 9.09 5.64 14.99
CA GLU A 218 10.55 5.71 14.89
C GLU A 218 10.98 6.58 13.71
N LYS A 219 12.16 7.13 13.82
CA LYS A 219 12.83 7.73 12.66
C LYS A 219 13.16 6.65 11.65
N VAL A 220 12.83 6.88 10.39
CA VAL A 220 13.21 5.98 9.30
C VAL A 220 14.69 6.13 8.95
N PRO A 221 15.36 5.06 8.48
CA PRO A 221 16.70 5.16 7.95
C PRO A 221 16.76 6.03 6.70
N PHE A 222 17.87 6.66 6.46
CA PHE A 222 18.19 7.27 5.18
C PHE A 222 19.65 6.97 4.85
N LEU A 223 19.86 6.08 3.89
CA LEU A 223 21.18 5.67 3.42
C LEU A 223 21.28 6.00 1.94
N ALA A 224 22.41 6.56 1.53
CA ALA A 224 22.69 6.86 0.14
C ALA A 224 24.06 6.28 -0.23
N TYR A 225 24.13 5.65 -1.39
CA TYR A 225 25.37 5.03 -1.88
C TYR A 225 25.48 5.20 -3.40
N SER A 226 26.68 5.46 -3.85
CA SER A 226 27.08 5.37 -5.26
C SER A 226 28.51 4.87 -5.34
N PRO A 227 28.88 4.03 -6.33
CA PRO A 227 30.28 3.66 -6.54
C PRO A 227 31.23 4.85 -6.78
N SER A 228 30.69 6.02 -7.15
CA SER A 228 31.45 7.26 -7.32
C SER A 228 31.68 8.05 -6.03
N MET A 229 31.03 7.71 -4.92
CA MET A 229 31.24 8.37 -3.62
C MET A 229 32.63 8.08 -3.07
N LYS A 230 33.36 9.14 -2.70
CA LYS A 230 34.74 9.04 -2.21
C LYS A 230 34.86 9.04 -0.68
N GLU A 231 33.84 9.56 -0.01
CA GLU A 231 33.83 9.70 1.44
C GLU A 231 32.45 9.34 1.99
N ALA A 232 32.42 8.68 3.15
CA ALA A 232 31.19 8.48 3.90
C ALA A 232 30.86 9.76 4.68
N GLY A 233 29.58 10.14 4.68
CA GLY A 233 29.06 11.28 5.42
C GLY A 233 28.54 10.90 6.81
#